data_c53a8157994d5590c83c7118ae91bd84
#
_entry.id   c53a8157994d5590c83c7118ae91bd84
#
_cell.length_a   1.000
_cell.length_b   1.000
_cell.length_c   1.000
_cell.angle_alpha   90.00
_cell.angle_beta   90.00
_cell.angle_gamma   90.00
#
_symmetry.space_group_name_H-M   'P 1'
#
loop_
_entity.id
_entity.type
_entity.pdbx_description
1 polymer ?
#
loop_
_entity_poly.entity_id
_entity_poly.type
_entity_poly.pdbx_seq_one_letter_code
_entity_poly.pdbx_strand_id
1 'polypeptide(L)'
;MALKDDPRRLSHFGYPFALVVPTRFGDVDLHRHLNNVAVQRLFEEGRVRFHRHLRQTHPAIGWPHFLVAHQATDFLSEGQYPDDVDVRLGVGAIGSSSHRLALGLFQNGRAFALADTVMVHRAAEGPGSAPLPQALRSALQEYALD
;
A
#
# COMPACT_ATOMS: atom_id res chain seq x y z
N MET A 1 -19.02 1.22 3.29
CA MET A 1 -18.34 2.35 3.95
C MET A 1 -17.14 2.76 3.10
N ALA A 2 -17.02 4.04 2.79
CA ALA A 2 -15.85 4.54 2.07
C ALA A 2 -14.63 4.55 2.98
N LEU A 3 -13.43 4.42 2.42
CA LEU A 3 -12.18 4.39 3.20
C LEU A 3 -11.97 5.69 3.97
N LYS A 4 -12.41 6.81 3.37
CA LYS A 4 -12.33 8.15 3.98
C LYS A 4 -13.19 8.32 5.23
N ASP A 5 -14.13 7.40 5.48
CA ASP A 5 -15.01 7.48 6.65
C ASP A 5 -14.29 7.01 7.93
N ASP A 6 -13.13 6.38 7.80
CA ASP A 6 -12.26 6.05 8.93
C ASP A 6 -11.25 7.18 9.13
N PRO A 7 -11.38 8.00 10.20
CA PRO A 7 -10.50 9.14 10.42
C PRO A 7 -9.02 8.78 10.58
N ARG A 8 -8.72 7.55 10.99
CA ARG A 8 -7.34 7.06 11.07
C ARG A 8 -6.66 7.09 9.72
N ARG A 9 -7.43 6.85 8.65
CA ARG A 9 -6.93 6.81 7.27
C ARG A 9 -6.55 8.18 6.73
N LEU A 10 -7.10 9.24 7.29
CA LEU A 10 -6.88 10.62 6.84
C LEU A 10 -5.65 11.27 7.49
N SER A 11 -5.09 10.66 8.51
CA SER A 11 -3.89 11.15 9.18
C SER A 11 -2.68 10.31 8.78
N HIS A 12 -1.63 10.97 8.27
CA HIS A 12 -0.41 10.27 7.89
C HIS A 12 0.34 9.68 9.10
N PHE A 13 0.08 10.18 10.31
CA PHE A 13 0.69 9.67 11.53
C PHE A 13 0.18 8.30 11.96
N GLY A 14 -1.01 7.88 11.49
CA GLY A 14 -1.60 6.59 11.84
C GLY A 14 -1.00 5.39 11.11
N TYR A 15 -0.11 5.62 10.16
CA TYR A 15 0.46 4.56 9.32
C TYR A 15 1.89 4.24 9.77
N PRO A 16 2.18 2.96 10.09
CA PRO A 16 3.49 2.58 10.62
C PRO A 16 4.62 2.53 9.59
N PHE A 17 4.31 2.50 8.29
CA PHE A 17 5.33 2.49 7.23
C PHE A 17 5.14 3.69 6.32
N ALA A 18 6.26 4.31 5.93
CA ALA A 18 6.24 5.51 5.10
C ALA A 18 7.41 5.50 4.11
N LEU A 19 7.17 6.04 2.94
CA LEU A 19 8.23 6.36 1.99
C LEU A 19 7.84 7.59 1.18
N VAL A 20 8.84 8.32 0.70
CA VAL A 20 8.64 9.49 -0.17
C VAL A 20 8.94 9.07 -1.59
N VAL A 21 8.01 9.35 -2.49
CA VAL A 21 8.15 9.05 -3.92
C VAL A 21 8.02 10.35 -4.70
N PRO A 22 9.03 10.72 -5.50
CA PRO A 22 8.91 11.91 -6.34
C PRO A 22 7.89 11.68 -7.47
N THR A 23 7.17 12.75 -7.82
CA THR A 23 6.28 12.73 -8.97
C THR A 23 7.10 12.93 -10.27
N ARG A 24 6.55 12.50 -11.40
CA ARG A 24 7.16 12.62 -12.71
C ARG A 24 6.28 13.46 -13.61
N PHE A 25 6.89 14.13 -14.58
CA PHE A 25 6.13 14.90 -15.56
C PHE A 25 5.10 14.03 -16.29
N GLY A 26 5.44 12.77 -16.57
CA GLY A 26 4.51 11.81 -17.20
C GLY A 26 3.32 11.38 -16.33
N ASP A 27 3.29 11.75 -15.04
CA ASP A 27 2.17 11.45 -14.14
C ASP A 27 1.01 12.45 -14.27
N VAL A 28 1.22 13.54 -15.00
CA VAL A 28 0.29 14.67 -15.13
C VAL A 28 -0.56 14.51 -16.37
N ASP A 29 -1.85 14.81 -16.26
CA ASP A 29 -2.79 14.83 -17.38
C ASP A 29 -3.05 16.26 -17.88
N LEU A 30 -4.01 16.39 -18.80
CA LEU A 30 -4.38 17.69 -19.39
C LEU A 30 -4.92 18.68 -18.35
N HIS A 31 -5.37 18.20 -17.20
CA HIS A 31 -5.85 19.04 -16.09
C HIS A 31 -4.72 19.49 -15.16
N ARG A 32 -3.48 19.13 -15.45
CA ARG A 32 -2.27 19.48 -14.69
C ARG A 32 -2.23 18.90 -13.28
N HIS A 33 -2.94 17.79 -13.05
CA HIS A 33 -2.95 17.08 -11.78
C HIS A 33 -2.46 15.65 -12.02
N LEU A 34 -2.03 14.99 -10.95
CA LEU A 34 -1.67 13.58 -11.03
C LEU A 34 -2.89 12.79 -11.51
N ASN A 35 -2.72 12.03 -12.60
CA ASN A 35 -3.83 11.27 -13.15
C ASN A 35 -4.09 9.99 -12.32
N ASN A 36 -5.24 9.35 -12.57
CA ASN A 36 -5.65 8.17 -11.81
C ASN A 36 -4.71 6.97 -12.02
N VAL A 37 -4.06 6.86 -13.17
CA VAL A 37 -3.06 5.81 -13.43
C VAL A 37 -1.82 6.03 -12.57
N ALA A 38 -1.36 7.28 -12.48
CA ALA A 38 -0.23 7.64 -11.62
C ALA A 38 -0.53 7.36 -10.14
N VAL A 39 -1.76 7.64 -9.69
CA VAL A 39 -2.20 7.32 -8.33
C VAL A 39 -2.08 5.82 -8.07
N GLN A 40 -2.53 4.97 -8.99
CA GLN A 40 -2.41 3.52 -8.85
C GLN A 40 -0.95 3.06 -8.85
N ARG A 41 -0.11 3.68 -9.69
CA ARG A 41 1.34 3.41 -9.72
C ARG A 41 2.00 3.72 -8.36
N LEU A 42 1.60 4.82 -7.73
CA LEU A 42 2.14 5.21 -6.43
C LEU A 42 1.73 4.22 -5.34
N PHE A 43 0.51 3.72 -5.37
CA PHE A 43 0.08 2.67 -4.46
C PHE A 43 0.88 1.37 -4.68
N GLU A 44 1.11 0.98 -5.93
CA GLU A 44 1.92 -0.19 -6.26
C GLU A 44 3.35 -0.03 -5.74
N GLU A 45 3.95 1.14 -5.96
CA GLU A 45 5.29 1.45 -5.46
C GLU A 45 5.36 1.26 -3.93
N GLY A 46 4.34 1.73 -3.22
CA GLY A 46 4.25 1.54 -1.77
C GLY A 46 4.22 0.07 -1.36
N ARG A 47 3.39 -0.74 -2.03
CA ARG A 47 3.29 -2.17 -1.73
C ARG A 47 4.60 -2.91 -2.00
N VAL A 48 5.20 -2.65 -3.15
CA VAL A 48 6.46 -3.31 -3.55
C VAL A 48 7.58 -2.96 -2.57
N ARG A 49 7.70 -1.67 -2.23
CA ARG A 49 8.73 -1.22 -1.29
C ARG A 49 8.50 -1.74 0.11
N PHE A 50 7.26 -1.83 0.55
CA PHE A 50 6.93 -2.40 1.85
C PHE A 50 7.35 -3.87 1.94
N HIS A 51 6.96 -4.70 0.97
CA HIS A 51 7.33 -6.10 0.96
C HIS A 51 8.85 -6.30 0.86
N ARG A 52 9.52 -5.46 0.08
CA ARG A 52 10.99 -5.45 0.04
C ARG A 52 11.59 -5.12 1.40
N HIS A 53 11.05 -4.12 2.08
CA HIS A 53 11.48 -3.74 3.43
C HIS A 53 11.32 -4.91 4.41
N LEU A 54 10.19 -5.61 4.36
CA LEU A 54 9.98 -6.78 5.21
C LEU A 54 11.03 -7.86 4.96
N ARG A 55 11.36 -8.15 3.70
CA ARG A 55 12.39 -9.14 3.37
C ARG A 55 13.76 -8.74 3.90
N GLN A 56 14.07 -7.46 3.86
CA GLN A 56 15.37 -6.95 4.35
C GLN A 56 15.46 -6.97 5.88
N THR A 57 14.38 -6.66 6.57
CA THR A 57 14.36 -6.59 8.04
C THR A 57 14.01 -7.92 8.69
N HIS A 58 13.38 -8.82 7.96
CA HIS A 58 12.95 -10.14 8.43
C HIS A 58 13.40 -11.23 7.44
N PRO A 59 14.71 -11.55 7.38
CA PRO A 59 15.22 -12.49 6.36
C PRO A 59 14.56 -13.87 6.37
N ALA A 60 14.03 -14.29 7.52
CA ALA A 60 13.36 -15.59 7.66
C ALA A 60 12.11 -15.74 6.78
N ILE A 61 11.51 -14.64 6.29
CA ILE A 61 10.35 -14.72 5.43
C ILE A 61 10.69 -15.17 4.00
N GLY A 62 11.95 -15.13 3.61
CA GLY A 62 12.39 -15.53 2.28
C GLY A 62 11.84 -14.64 1.17
N TRP A 63 11.37 -15.25 0.10
CA TRP A 63 10.80 -14.57 -1.08
C TRP A 63 9.37 -15.00 -1.31
N PRO A 64 8.42 -14.55 -0.49
CA PRO A 64 7.02 -14.90 -0.71
C PRO A 64 6.50 -14.27 -2.00
N HIS A 65 5.61 -15.01 -2.67
CA HIS A 65 4.94 -14.55 -3.88
C HIS A 65 3.52 -14.12 -3.56
N PHE A 66 3.14 -12.92 -4.03
CA PHE A 66 1.82 -12.36 -3.80
C PHE A 66 1.14 -11.99 -5.12
N LEU A 67 -0.18 -12.08 -5.12
CA LEU A 67 -1.03 -11.47 -6.14
C LEU A 67 -1.94 -10.44 -5.50
N VAL A 68 -2.23 -9.39 -6.24
CA VAL A 68 -3.31 -8.47 -5.90
C VAL A 68 -4.63 -9.15 -6.28
N ALA A 69 -5.44 -9.47 -5.28
CA ALA A 69 -6.75 -10.11 -5.50
C ALA A 69 -7.87 -9.08 -5.56
N HIS A 70 -7.73 -7.96 -4.85
CA HIS A 70 -8.74 -6.92 -4.80
C HIS A 70 -8.08 -5.60 -4.45
N GLN A 71 -8.59 -4.52 -5.02
CA GLN A 71 -8.18 -3.18 -4.66
C GLN A 71 -9.38 -2.24 -4.72
N ALA A 72 -9.56 -1.46 -3.67
CA ALA A 72 -10.53 -0.37 -3.61
C ALA A 72 -9.76 0.93 -3.41
N THR A 73 -10.14 1.97 -4.14
CA THR A 73 -9.49 3.29 -4.07
C THR A 73 -10.54 4.38 -3.89
N ASP A 74 -10.30 5.26 -2.93
CA ASP A 74 -11.04 6.51 -2.80
C ASP A 74 -10.16 7.66 -3.28
N PHE A 75 -10.63 8.42 -4.25
CA PHE A 75 -9.99 9.65 -4.71
C PHE A 75 -10.61 10.82 -3.93
N LEU A 76 -9.81 11.49 -3.10
CA LEU A 76 -10.31 12.54 -2.20
C LEU A 76 -10.13 13.93 -2.78
N SER A 77 -9.00 14.15 -3.42
CA SER A 77 -8.63 15.42 -4.05
C SER A 77 -7.56 15.15 -5.10
N GLU A 78 -7.03 16.21 -5.69
CA GLU A 78 -6.05 16.11 -6.74
C GLU A 78 -4.62 16.19 -6.18
N GLY A 79 -3.78 15.26 -6.60
CA GLY A 79 -2.35 15.32 -6.33
C GLY A 79 -1.66 16.30 -7.27
N GLN A 80 -0.58 16.91 -6.80
CA GLN A 80 0.13 17.98 -7.50
C GLN A 80 1.52 17.53 -7.96
N TYR A 81 1.93 18.01 -9.13
CA TYR A 81 3.29 17.91 -9.64
C TYR A 81 3.94 19.30 -9.55
N PRO A 82 5.19 19.46 -9.18
CA PRO A 82 6.23 18.43 -8.94
C PRO A 82 6.40 17.99 -7.47
N ASP A 83 5.40 18.22 -6.63
CA ASP A 83 5.50 17.90 -5.20
C ASP A 83 5.72 16.39 -4.99
N ASP A 84 6.58 16.05 -4.03
CA ASP A 84 6.76 14.66 -3.62
C ASP A 84 5.50 14.11 -2.97
N VAL A 85 5.29 12.80 -3.10
CA VAL A 85 4.20 12.09 -2.47
C VAL A 85 4.72 11.31 -1.27
N ASP A 86 4.10 11.55 -0.12
CA ASP A 86 4.32 10.76 1.09
C ASP A 86 3.38 9.55 1.01
N VAL A 87 3.94 8.38 0.72
CA VAL A 87 3.19 7.13 0.62
C VAL A 87 3.20 6.46 1.97
N ARG A 88 2.02 6.22 2.52
CA ARG A 88 1.84 5.62 3.83
C ARG A 88 1.16 4.28 3.72
N LEU A 89 1.57 3.34 4.59
CA LEU A 89 1.05 1.98 4.54
C LEU A 89 0.99 1.39 5.95
N GLY A 90 -0.09 0.66 6.20
CA GLY A 90 -0.26 -0.17 7.38
C GLY A 90 -0.93 -1.48 6.99
N VAL A 91 -0.80 -2.48 7.85
CA VAL A 91 -1.41 -3.79 7.65
C VAL A 91 -2.75 -3.84 8.37
N GLY A 92 -3.79 -4.19 7.64
CA GLY A 92 -5.12 -4.42 8.19
C GLY A 92 -5.32 -5.89 8.55
N ALA A 93 -6.45 -6.47 8.15
CA ALA A 93 -6.77 -7.86 8.44
C ALA A 93 -5.75 -8.82 7.82
N ILE A 94 -5.38 -9.86 8.58
CA ILE A 94 -4.52 -10.95 8.14
C ILE A 94 -5.35 -12.22 8.17
N GLY A 95 -5.53 -12.83 6.99
CA GLY A 95 -6.26 -14.08 6.83
C GLY A 95 -5.33 -15.30 6.85
N SER A 96 -5.87 -16.44 6.45
CA SER A 96 -5.09 -17.68 6.34
C SER A 96 -4.00 -17.59 5.25
N SER A 97 -4.38 -17.12 4.05
CA SER A 97 -3.51 -17.03 2.88
C SER A 97 -3.46 -15.62 2.28
N SER A 98 -3.98 -14.64 3.00
CA SER A 98 -4.06 -13.26 2.50
C SER A 98 -3.81 -12.25 3.61
N HIS A 99 -3.48 -11.04 3.20
CA HIS A 99 -3.43 -9.90 4.09
C HIS A 99 -3.92 -8.66 3.36
N ARG A 100 -4.45 -7.71 4.11
CA ARG A 100 -4.92 -6.43 3.58
C ARG A 100 -3.89 -5.36 3.91
N LEU A 101 -3.55 -4.58 2.89
CA LEU A 101 -2.73 -3.39 3.06
C LEU A 101 -3.63 -2.15 2.96
N ALA A 102 -3.51 -1.28 3.94
CA ALA A 102 -4.16 0.01 3.95
C ALA A 102 -3.13 1.07 3.55
N LEU A 103 -3.41 1.82 2.48
CA LEU A 103 -2.48 2.81 1.96
C LEU A 103 -3.11 4.19 1.89
N GLY A 104 -2.26 5.20 2.01
CA GLY A 104 -2.65 6.59 1.81
C GLY A 104 -1.56 7.33 1.05
N LEU A 105 -1.98 8.22 0.16
CA LEU A 105 -1.09 9.14 -0.54
C LEU A 105 -1.33 10.54 0.00
N PHE A 106 -0.26 11.17 0.48
CA PHE A 106 -0.31 12.46 1.15
C PHE A 106 0.61 13.46 0.47
N GLN A 107 0.18 14.71 0.44
CA GLN A 107 1.04 15.85 0.11
C GLN A 107 0.73 16.95 1.13
N ASN A 108 1.77 17.55 1.69
CA ASN A 108 1.64 18.59 2.72
C ASN A 108 0.75 18.16 3.90
N GLY A 109 0.84 16.88 4.29
CA GLY A 109 0.07 16.33 5.40
C GLY A 109 -1.40 16.03 5.09
N ARG A 110 -1.85 16.21 3.84
CA ARG A 110 -3.23 15.97 3.43
C ARG A 110 -3.33 14.75 2.52
N ALA A 111 -4.24 13.85 2.85
CA ALA A 111 -4.54 12.71 2.01
C ALA A 111 -5.24 13.16 0.72
N PHE A 112 -4.75 12.72 -0.43
CA PHE A 112 -5.46 12.95 -1.70
C PHE A 112 -6.01 11.66 -2.31
N ALA A 113 -5.54 10.50 -1.85
CA ALA A 113 -6.12 9.20 -2.24
C ALA A 113 -5.86 8.17 -1.15
N LEU A 114 -6.79 7.24 -0.99
CA LEU A 114 -6.68 6.11 -0.07
C LEU A 114 -6.94 4.82 -0.84
N ALA A 115 -6.30 3.73 -0.43
CA ALA A 115 -6.56 2.42 -1.03
C ALA A 115 -6.52 1.31 0.03
N ASP A 116 -7.33 0.28 -0.20
CA ASP A 116 -7.21 -1.01 0.45
C ASP A 116 -6.87 -2.04 -0.62
N THR A 117 -5.85 -2.85 -0.37
CA THR A 117 -5.42 -3.88 -1.29
C THR A 117 -5.35 -5.21 -0.58
N VAL A 118 -6.02 -6.22 -1.13
CA VAL A 118 -5.92 -7.60 -0.64
C VAL A 118 -4.84 -8.31 -1.43
N MET A 119 -3.81 -8.77 -0.71
CA MET A 119 -2.69 -9.52 -1.25
C MET A 119 -2.89 -10.99 -0.91
N VAL A 120 -2.84 -11.87 -1.89
CA VAL A 120 -2.96 -13.31 -1.70
C VAL A 120 -1.60 -13.96 -1.87
N HIS A 121 -1.21 -14.75 -0.87
CA HIS A 121 0.03 -15.53 -0.92
C HIS A 121 -0.17 -16.73 -1.84
N ARG A 122 0.76 -16.89 -2.77
CA ARG A 122 0.73 -17.94 -3.77
C ARG A 122 1.54 -19.14 -3.33
N ALA A 123 1.09 -20.34 -3.77
CA ALA A 123 1.89 -21.53 -3.66
C ALA A 123 3.21 -21.36 -4.43
N ALA A 124 4.30 -21.93 -3.90
CA ALA A 124 5.61 -21.89 -4.54
C ALA A 124 5.59 -22.57 -5.90
N GLU A 125 4.77 -23.60 -6.05
CA GLU A 125 4.61 -24.36 -7.30
C GLU A 125 3.12 -24.56 -7.60
N GLY A 126 2.77 -24.48 -8.88
CA GLY A 126 1.43 -24.68 -9.36
C GLY A 126 0.50 -23.50 -9.09
N PRO A 127 -0.76 -23.60 -9.54
CA PRO A 127 -1.77 -22.59 -9.30
C PRO A 127 -2.30 -22.68 -7.86
N GLY A 128 -2.82 -21.56 -7.36
CA GLY A 128 -3.55 -21.49 -6.11
C GLY A 128 -2.83 -20.72 -5.02
N SER A 129 -3.55 -20.53 -3.94
CA SER A 129 -3.05 -19.85 -2.75
C SER A 129 -2.36 -20.83 -1.81
N ALA A 130 -1.54 -20.28 -0.90
CA ALA A 130 -0.89 -21.03 0.15
C ALA A 130 -1.00 -20.29 1.46
N PRO A 131 -1.01 -20.97 2.62
CA PRO A 131 -1.03 -20.30 3.92
C PRO A 131 0.16 -19.36 4.06
N LEU A 132 -0.06 -18.25 4.75
CA LEU A 132 1.04 -17.33 5.10
C LEU A 132 2.00 -18.05 6.04
N PRO A 133 3.31 -18.09 5.74
CA PRO A 133 4.29 -18.60 6.68
C PRO A 133 4.23 -17.81 8.00
N GLN A 134 4.53 -18.49 9.12
CA GLN A 134 4.45 -17.85 10.44
C GLN A 134 5.38 -16.63 10.55
N ALA A 135 6.58 -16.72 9.98
CA ALA A 135 7.54 -15.61 9.99
C ALA A 135 6.97 -14.37 9.27
N LEU A 136 6.29 -14.57 8.14
CA LEU A 136 5.65 -13.50 7.40
C LEU A 136 4.48 -12.92 8.19
N ARG A 137 3.64 -13.77 8.76
CA ARG A 137 2.51 -13.34 9.61
C ARG A 137 2.98 -12.45 10.75
N SER A 138 4.03 -12.87 11.45
CA SER A 138 4.60 -12.11 12.58
C SER A 138 5.17 -10.76 12.12
N ALA A 139 5.87 -10.74 10.98
CA ALA A 139 6.40 -9.50 10.41
C ALA A 139 5.28 -8.52 10.04
N LEU A 140 4.21 -9.02 9.42
CA LEU A 140 3.05 -8.19 9.05
C LEU A 140 2.37 -7.58 10.28
N GLN A 141 2.27 -8.34 11.38
CA GLN A 141 1.64 -7.87 12.62
C GLN A 141 2.37 -6.66 13.22
N GLU A 142 3.68 -6.53 13.00
CA GLU A 142 4.45 -5.38 13.48
C GLU A 142 4.04 -4.06 12.81
N TYR A 143 3.36 -4.14 11.68
CA TYR A 143 2.94 -2.97 10.91
C TYR A 143 1.42 -2.79 10.91
N ALA A 144 0.75 -3.29 11.95
CA ALA A 144 -0.69 -3.13 12.06
C ALA A 144 -1.09 -1.64 12.04
N LEU A 145 -2.15 -1.33 11.31
CA LEU A 145 -2.71 0.02 11.30
C LEU A 145 -3.40 0.27 12.63
N ASP A 146 -3.00 1.35 13.30
CA ASP A 146 -3.56 1.76 14.60
C ASP A 146 -4.89 2.53 14.47
#